data_6dcd8a332b6ae5075fb37520eef99d55
#
_entry.id   6dcd8a332b6ae5075fb37520eef99d55
#
_cell.length_a   1.000
_cell.length_b   1.000
_cell.length_c   1.000
_cell.angle_alpha   90.00
_cell.angle_beta   90.00
_cell.angle_gamma   90.00
#
_symmetry.space_group_name_H-M   'P 1'
#
loop_
_entity.id
_entity.type
_entity.pdbx_description
1 polymer ?
#
loop_
_entity_poly.entity_id
_entity_poly.type
_entity_poly.pdbx_seq_one_letter_code
_entity_poly.pdbx_strand_id
1 'polypeptide(L)'
;LLFSEKPVLRAVFGMAGAAARGSISGDAVQQFCSPAAAQMILCDGMGTGRPAAVDGNLAAELTARLLKAGFTAELAARLVNVALALKSEDESGATLDLISVDLYTGTARLFKAGAAPGFLVHGGRVRAVGDTSLPVGILGGVNGQSRVVHLTVGDYAVLVSDGLLVDGPGWVAKQLELSAAAGDAPEKVAKTLVETARVRAQKTGRPDDITAAVLRLEKCV
;
A
#
# COMPACT_ATOMS: atom_id res chain seq x y z
N LEU A 1 32.79 3.18 20.77
CA LEU A 1 31.39 2.83 21.17
C LEU A 1 30.50 3.76 20.40
N LEU A 2 29.76 3.23 19.39
CA LEU A 2 28.69 3.92 18.70
C LEU A 2 27.43 3.67 19.53
N PHE A 3 26.90 4.71 20.18
CA PHE A 3 25.58 4.67 20.78
C PHE A 3 24.57 5.03 19.68
N SER A 4 23.71 4.10 19.31
CA SER A 4 22.51 4.40 18.52
C SER A 4 21.32 4.41 19.46
N GLU A 5 20.50 5.47 19.40
CA GLU A 5 19.19 5.43 20.04
C GLU A 5 18.37 4.28 19.46
N LYS A 6 17.58 3.63 20.31
CA LYS A 6 16.63 2.62 19.84
C LYS A 6 15.35 3.33 19.40
N PRO A 7 14.68 2.86 18.33
CA PRO A 7 13.38 3.40 17.96
C PRO A 7 12.38 3.20 19.10
N VAL A 8 11.51 4.17 19.30
CA VAL A 8 10.46 4.13 20.33
C VAL A 8 9.19 3.42 19.85
N LEU A 9 9.07 3.24 18.54
CA LEU A 9 7.97 2.61 17.85
C LEU A 9 8.43 1.35 17.12
N ARG A 10 7.52 0.40 16.97
CA ARG A 10 7.64 -0.73 16.04
C ARG A 10 6.42 -0.80 15.15
N ALA A 11 6.58 -1.29 13.95
CA ALA A 11 5.48 -1.55 13.05
C ALA A 11 5.13 -3.04 13.06
N VAL A 12 3.84 -3.32 13.11
CA VAL A 12 3.27 -4.65 12.88
C VAL A 12 2.50 -4.60 11.58
N PHE A 13 2.73 -5.59 10.73
CA PHE A 13 2.13 -5.67 9.41
C PHE A 13 1.10 -6.80 9.33
N GLY A 14 0.16 -6.63 8.42
CA GLY A 14 -0.77 -7.65 7.99
C GLY A 14 -1.13 -7.44 6.53
N MET A 15 -1.41 -8.53 5.81
CA MET A 15 -1.89 -8.45 4.44
C MET A 15 -2.87 -9.58 4.14
N ALA A 16 -3.76 -9.31 3.21
CA ALA A 16 -4.63 -10.31 2.60
C ALA A 16 -4.89 -9.91 1.15
N GLY A 17 -5.12 -10.91 0.30
CA GLY A 17 -5.45 -10.69 -1.10
C GLY A 17 -6.28 -11.83 -1.67
N ALA A 18 -7.00 -11.54 -2.74
CA ALA A 18 -7.76 -12.49 -3.51
C ALA A 18 -7.73 -12.11 -4.99
N ALA A 19 -7.27 -13.05 -5.83
CA ALA A 19 -7.25 -12.83 -7.27
C ALA A 19 -8.67 -12.80 -7.85
N ALA A 20 -8.88 -11.97 -8.87
CA ALA A 20 -10.13 -11.86 -9.63
C ALA A 20 -10.54 -13.19 -10.25
N ARG A 21 -9.56 -13.91 -10.81
CA ARG A 21 -9.74 -15.21 -11.46
C ARG A 21 -8.52 -16.10 -11.23
N GLY A 22 -8.78 -17.35 -10.91
CA GLY A 22 -7.69 -18.32 -10.69
C GLY A 22 -6.82 -17.98 -9.47
N SER A 23 -5.49 -18.02 -9.64
CA SER A 23 -4.52 -17.79 -8.55
C SER A 23 -3.50 -16.69 -8.85
N ILE A 24 -3.65 -15.97 -9.97
CA ILE A 24 -2.72 -14.91 -10.40
C ILE A 24 -3.40 -13.57 -10.17
N SER A 25 -2.79 -12.74 -9.35
CA SER A 25 -3.20 -11.36 -9.08
C SER A 25 -2.22 -10.38 -9.70
N GLY A 26 -2.71 -9.27 -10.22
CA GLY A 26 -1.92 -8.09 -10.62
C GLY A 26 -1.36 -7.34 -9.43
N ASP A 27 -1.98 -7.49 -8.27
CA ASP A 27 -1.56 -6.83 -7.03
C ASP A 27 -0.29 -7.45 -6.44
N ALA A 28 0.64 -6.61 -6.02
CA ALA A 28 1.87 -7.01 -5.35
C ALA A 28 2.12 -6.15 -4.11
N VAL A 29 2.45 -6.79 -2.99
CA VAL A 29 2.72 -6.13 -1.70
C VAL A 29 4.15 -6.40 -1.26
N GLN A 30 4.84 -5.36 -0.78
CA GLN A 30 6.11 -5.47 -0.08
C GLN A 30 6.00 -4.78 1.29
N GLN A 31 6.50 -5.46 2.33
CA GLN A 31 6.50 -4.96 3.71
C GLN A 31 7.86 -5.26 4.34
N PHE A 32 8.52 -4.26 4.89
CA PHE A 32 9.81 -4.45 5.56
C PHE A 32 10.12 -3.33 6.54
N CYS A 33 11.01 -3.64 7.49
CA CYS A 33 11.59 -2.66 8.41
C CYS A 33 13.09 -2.53 8.17
N SER A 34 13.59 -1.33 8.34
CA SER A 34 14.98 -1.02 8.65
C SER A 34 15.07 -0.67 10.14
N PRO A 35 16.28 -0.46 10.70
CA PRO A 35 16.42 0.00 12.08
C PRO A 35 15.68 1.31 12.40
N ALA A 36 15.47 2.17 11.40
CA ALA A 36 14.91 3.50 11.59
C ALA A 36 13.48 3.66 11.03
N ALA A 37 13.06 2.80 10.10
CA ALA A 37 11.81 3.00 9.39
C ALA A 37 11.09 1.69 9.07
N ALA A 38 9.77 1.76 9.02
CA ALA A 38 8.89 0.72 8.50
C ALA A 38 8.32 1.17 7.17
N GLN A 39 8.27 0.25 6.19
CA GLN A 39 7.81 0.55 4.84
C GLN A 39 6.82 -0.49 4.36
N MET A 40 5.79 -0.03 3.67
CA MET A 40 4.75 -0.84 3.07
C MET A 40 4.43 -0.29 1.69
N ILE A 41 4.41 -1.17 0.70
CA ILE A 41 4.22 -0.86 -0.72
C ILE A 41 3.10 -1.75 -1.23
N LEU A 42 2.20 -1.16 -2.01
CA LEU A 42 1.20 -1.88 -2.81
C LEU A 42 1.30 -1.36 -4.25
N CYS A 43 1.44 -2.26 -5.19
CA CYS A 43 1.37 -1.99 -6.62
C CYS A 43 0.31 -2.87 -7.25
N ASP A 44 -0.48 -2.29 -8.14
CA ASP A 44 -1.44 -3.00 -8.97
C ASP A 44 -1.03 -2.83 -10.43
N GLY A 45 -0.71 -3.94 -11.08
CA GLY A 45 -0.28 -3.95 -12.49
C GLY A 45 -1.46 -3.74 -13.42
N MET A 46 -1.31 -2.84 -14.38
CA MET A 46 -2.38 -2.50 -15.32
C MET A 46 -2.78 -3.70 -16.20
N GLY A 47 -4.08 -3.86 -16.39
CA GLY A 47 -4.64 -4.95 -17.18
C GLY A 47 -5.00 -6.18 -16.34
N THR A 48 -4.87 -7.38 -16.90
CA THR A 48 -5.28 -8.62 -16.24
C THR A 48 -4.32 -9.77 -16.49
N GLY A 49 -4.29 -10.74 -15.58
CA GLY A 49 -3.53 -11.98 -15.74
C GLY A 49 -2.02 -11.82 -15.59
N ARG A 50 -1.25 -12.65 -16.33
CA ARG A 50 0.21 -12.68 -16.17
C ARG A 50 0.94 -11.38 -16.48
N PRO A 51 0.62 -10.62 -17.54
CA PRO A 51 1.29 -9.34 -17.79
C PRO A 51 1.13 -8.35 -16.63
N ALA A 52 -0.09 -8.16 -16.13
CA ALA A 52 -0.37 -7.32 -14.97
C ALA A 52 0.42 -7.79 -13.73
N ALA A 53 0.41 -9.10 -13.46
CA ALA A 53 1.17 -9.68 -12.34
C ALA A 53 2.68 -9.41 -12.45
N VAL A 54 3.24 -9.47 -13.66
CA VAL A 54 4.66 -9.17 -13.88
C VAL A 54 4.95 -7.69 -13.61
N ASP A 55 4.08 -6.79 -14.07
CA ASP A 55 4.25 -5.35 -13.88
C ASP A 55 4.09 -4.92 -12.43
N GLY A 56 3.04 -5.41 -11.75
CA GLY A 56 2.82 -5.15 -10.33
C GLY A 56 3.97 -5.65 -9.46
N ASN A 57 4.44 -6.89 -9.70
CA ASN A 57 5.58 -7.45 -8.97
C ASN A 57 6.89 -6.70 -9.27
N LEU A 58 7.17 -6.36 -10.53
CA LEU A 58 8.34 -5.58 -10.89
C LEU A 58 8.35 -4.22 -10.19
N ALA A 59 7.21 -3.52 -10.24
CA ALA A 59 7.06 -2.22 -9.58
C ALA A 59 7.29 -2.31 -8.07
N ALA A 60 6.64 -3.26 -7.40
CA ALA A 60 6.73 -3.42 -5.95
C ALA A 60 8.15 -3.83 -5.51
N GLU A 61 8.76 -4.81 -6.19
CA GLU A 61 10.07 -5.32 -5.81
C GLU A 61 11.18 -4.31 -6.12
N LEU A 62 11.17 -3.67 -7.29
CA LEU A 62 12.15 -2.65 -7.63
C LEU A 62 12.06 -1.45 -6.68
N THR A 63 10.85 -0.99 -6.36
CA THR A 63 10.64 0.06 -5.34
C THR A 63 11.24 -0.35 -4.01
N ALA A 64 10.95 -1.55 -3.52
CA ALA A 64 11.47 -2.04 -2.24
C ALA A 64 13.00 -2.11 -2.23
N ARG A 65 13.63 -2.57 -3.30
CA ARG A 65 15.10 -2.62 -3.42
C ARG A 65 15.73 -1.23 -3.43
N LEU A 66 15.13 -0.27 -4.15
CA LEU A 66 15.61 1.10 -4.20
C LEU A 66 15.50 1.79 -2.83
N LEU A 67 14.38 1.62 -2.12
CA LEU A 67 14.21 2.16 -0.78
C LEU A 67 15.20 1.55 0.23
N LYS A 68 15.45 0.24 0.16
CA LYS A 68 16.48 -0.44 0.97
C LYS A 68 17.89 0.06 0.67
N ALA A 69 18.15 0.50 -0.57
CA ALA A 69 19.40 1.14 -0.97
C ALA A 69 19.48 2.63 -0.60
N GLY A 70 18.46 3.19 0.07
CA GLY A 70 18.47 4.56 0.58
C GLY A 70 17.94 5.62 -0.41
N PHE A 71 17.33 5.21 -1.51
CA PHE A 71 16.68 6.15 -2.44
C PHE A 71 15.40 6.69 -1.81
N THR A 72 15.03 7.94 -2.17
CA THR A 72 13.74 8.51 -1.77
C THR A 72 12.59 7.89 -2.57
N ALA A 73 11.36 7.99 -2.05
CA ALA A 73 10.17 7.47 -2.72
C ALA A 73 10.00 8.06 -4.13
N GLU A 74 10.22 9.36 -4.28
CA GLU A 74 10.10 10.07 -5.54
C GLU A 74 11.13 9.60 -6.58
N LEU A 75 12.38 9.37 -6.14
CA LEU A 75 13.43 8.88 -7.04
C LEU A 75 13.20 7.41 -7.40
N ALA A 76 12.80 6.60 -6.43
CA ALA A 76 12.43 5.21 -6.67
C ALA A 76 11.28 5.12 -7.70
N ALA A 77 10.23 5.92 -7.54
CA ALA A 77 9.11 5.97 -8.47
C ALA A 77 9.53 6.36 -9.90
N ARG A 78 10.44 7.34 -10.04
CA ARG A 78 10.99 7.72 -11.36
C ARG A 78 11.77 6.58 -12.02
N LEU A 79 12.60 5.86 -11.26
CA LEU A 79 13.37 4.74 -11.79
C LEU A 79 12.46 3.56 -12.18
N VAL A 80 11.44 3.27 -11.35
CA VAL A 80 10.42 2.25 -11.65
C VAL A 80 9.64 2.63 -12.92
N ASN A 81 9.25 3.89 -13.04
CA ASN A 81 8.58 4.39 -14.25
C ASN A 81 9.39 4.14 -15.51
N VAL A 82 10.69 4.46 -15.48
CA VAL A 82 11.59 4.21 -16.62
C VAL A 82 11.73 2.71 -16.90
N ALA A 83 11.87 1.89 -15.85
CA ALA A 83 12.01 0.45 -16.00
C ALA A 83 10.78 -0.19 -16.65
N LEU A 84 9.57 0.22 -16.26
CA LEU A 84 8.32 -0.26 -16.85
C LEU A 84 8.17 0.25 -18.30
N ALA A 85 8.43 1.54 -18.55
CA ALA A 85 8.32 2.12 -19.88
C ALA A 85 9.29 1.51 -20.90
N LEU A 86 10.46 1.03 -20.46
CA LEU A 86 11.45 0.38 -21.32
C LEU A 86 11.23 -1.13 -21.49
N LYS A 87 10.40 -1.73 -20.64
CA LYS A 87 10.18 -3.19 -20.62
C LYS A 87 9.43 -3.70 -21.84
N SER A 88 8.47 -2.92 -22.35
CA SER A 88 7.55 -3.38 -23.38
C SER A 88 7.27 -2.28 -24.41
N GLU A 89 7.05 -2.68 -25.67
CA GLU A 89 6.48 -1.81 -26.70
C GLU A 89 4.96 -1.63 -26.50
N ASP A 90 4.31 -2.53 -25.76
CA ASP A 90 2.92 -2.44 -25.35
C ASP A 90 2.80 -1.64 -24.04
N GLU A 91 1.59 -1.15 -23.76
CA GLU A 91 1.27 -0.39 -22.53
C GLU A 91 1.56 -1.23 -21.29
N SER A 92 2.69 -0.96 -20.63
CA SER A 92 3.11 -1.57 -19.37
C SER A 92 3.06 -0.52 -18.28
N GLY A 93 2.39 -0.82 -17.18
CA GLY A 93 2.23 0.14 -16.10
C GLY A 93 1.74 -0.51 -14.81
N ALA A 94 1.91 0.21 -13.74
CA ALA A 94 1.38 -0.19 -12.44
C ALA A 94 1.03 1.03 -11.60
N THR A 95 0.09 0.87 -10.68
CA THR A 95 -0.06 1.83 -9.59
C THR A 95 1.12 1.71 -8.64
N LEU A 96 1.43 2.77 -7.90
CA LEU A 96 2.42 2.73 -6.83
C LEU A 96 1.87 3.45 -5.61
N ASP A 97 1.61 2.70 -4.58
CA ASP A 97 1.19 3.18 -3.26
C ASP A 97 2.24 2.81 -2.22
N LEU A 98 2.77 3.79 -1.52
CA LEU A 98 3.85 3.62 -0.57
C LEU A 98 3.58 4.41 0.70
N ILE A 99 3.82 3.78 1.84
CA ILE A 99 3.99 4.46 3.12
C ILE A 99 5.33 4.11 3.74
N SER A 100 6.04 5.12 4.22
CA SER A 100 7.27 5.00 5.00
C SER A 100 7.10 5.72 6.32
N VAL A 101 7.29 5.01 7.44
CA VAL A 101 7.11 5.53 8.79
C VAL A 101 8.45 5.54 9.51
N ASP A 102 8.87 6.71 9.98
CA ASP A 102 10.00 6.86 10.88
C ASP A 102 9.65 6.31 12.26
N LEU A 103 10.38 5.31 12.73
CA LEU A 103 10.10 4.60 13.98
C LEU A 103 10.59 5.34 15.24
N TYR A 104 11.33 6.44 15.09
CA TYR A 104 11.69 7.31 16.22
C TYR A 104 10.63 8.36 16.48
N THR A 105 10.03 8.90 15.42
CA THR A 105 9.13 10.07 15.50
C THR A 105 7.68 9.75 15.21
N GLY A 106 7.37 8.64 14.53
CA GLY A 106 6.03 8.37 14.00
C GLY A 106 5.67 9.19 12.76
N THR A 107 6.64 9.94 12.20
CA THR A 107 6.40 10.69 10.97
C THR A 107 6.25 9.74 9.80
N ALA A 108 5.07 9.73 9.19
CA ALA A 108 4.74 8.89 8.04
C ALA A 108 4.71 9.73 6.75
N ARG A 109 5.40 9.26 5.72
CA ARG A 109 5.38 9.79 4.37
C ARG A 109 4.60 8.84 3.48
N LEU A 110 3.53 9.33 2.88
CA LEU A 110 2.75 8.60 1.89
C LEU A 110 3.14 9.12 0.51
N PHE A 111 3.34 8.21 -0.42
CA PHE A 111 3.56 8.53 -1.83
C PHE A 111 2.59 7.70 -2.66
N LYS A 112 1.89 8.34 -3.60
CA LYS A 112 0.90 7.69 -4.47
C LYS A 112 1.13 8.10 -5.92
N ALA A 113 1.05 7.12 -6.82
CA ALA A 113 1.02 7.32 -8.28
C ALA A 113 -0.01 6.36 -8.89
N GLY A 114 -1.14 6.90 -9.34
CA GLY A 114 -2.26 6.15 -9.93
C GLY A 114 -3.02 5.26 -8.94
N ALA A 115 -2.66 5.25 -7.67
CA ALA A 115 -3.17 4.29 -6.70
C ALA A 115 -4.54 4.70 -6.12
N ALA A 116 -5.32 3.68 -5.79
CA ALA A 116 -6.60 3.82 -5.08
C ALA A 116 -6.45 4.57 -3.75
N PRO A 117 -7.51 5.20 -3.20
CA PRO A 117 -7.44 5.82 -1.88
C PRO A 117 -7.03 4.83 -0.80
N GLY A 118 -5.98 5.16 -0.03
CA GLY A 118 -5.63 4.46 1.20
C GLY A 118 -6.33 5.08 2.40
N PHE A 119 -6.13 4.50 3.59
CA PHE A 119 -6.79 4.98 4.81
C PHE A 119 -5.78 5.12 5.94
N LEU A 120 -5.96 6.16 6.73
CA LEU A 120 -5.27 6.36 8.00
C LEU A 120 -6.30 6.31 9.12
N VAL A 121 -5.98 5.56 10.17
CA VAL A 121 -6.76 5.54 11.42
C VAL A 121 -5.93 6.19 12.49
N HIS A 122 -6.37 7.33 12.98
CA HIS A 122 -5.70 8.10 14.03
C HIS A 122 -6.69 8.45 15.13
N GLY A 123 -6.38 8.08 16.37
CA GLY A 123 -7.27 8.32 17.50
C GLY A 123 -8.68 7.74 17.31
N GLY A 124 -8.80 6.61 16.63
CA GLY A 124 -10.07 5.94 16.32
C GLY A 124 -10.87 6.57 15.17
N ARG A 125 -10.36 7.63 14.53
CA ARG A 125 -11.00 8.28 13.37
C ARG A 125 -10.33 7.85 12.09
N VAL A 126 -11.14 7.54 11.07
CA VAL A 126 -10.65 7.13 9.75
C VAL A 126 -10.65 8.32 8.79
N ARG A 127 -9.55 8.48 8.08
CA ARG A 127 -9.40 9.45 7.00
C ARG A 127 -8.92 8.74 5.74
N ALA A 128 -9.67 8.87 4.66
CA ALA A 128 -9.21 8.45 3.34
C ALA A 128 -8.14 9.42 2.82
N VAL A 129 -7.09 8.86 2.24
CA VAL A 129 -5.99 9.59 1.60
C VAL A 129 -5.92 9.10 0.15
N GLY A 130 -6.39 9.92 -0.75
CA GLY A 130 -6.39 9.65 -2.18
C GLY A 130 -5.83 10.82 -2.95
N ASP A 131 -5.53 10.57 -4.21
CA ASP A 131 -5.08 11.54 -5.17
C ASP A 131 -5.42 11.16 -6.60
N THR A 132 -5.43 12.14 -7.51
CA THR A 132 -5.58 11.94 -8.95
C THR A 132 -4.22 12.10 -9.62
N SER A 133 -3.43 11.04 -9.65
CA SER A 133 -2.14 11.00 -10.34
C SER A 133 -2.13 9.82 -11.33
N LEU A 134 -1.21 9.85 -12.29
CA LEU A 134 -1.05 8.77 -13.25
C LEU A 134 -0.23 7.62 -12.65
N PRO A 135 -0.50 6.36 -13.05
CA PRO A 135 0.35 5.21 -12.75
C PRO A 135 1.79 5.39 -13.23
N VAL A 136 2.71 4.59 -12.69
CA VAL A 136 4.09 4.48 -13.20
C VAL A 136 4.12 3.59 -14.45
N GLY A 137 5.09 3.83 -15.36
CA GLY A 137 5.22 3.15 -16.65
C GLY A 137 4.66 3.97 -17.81
N ILE A 138 4.02 5.10 -17.56
CA ILE A 138 3.50 5.99 -18.60
C ILE A 138 4.58 6.98 -19.04
N LEU A 139 4.76 7.12 -20.36
CA LEU A 139 5.69 8.09 -20.93
C LEU A 139 5.26 9.52 -20.56
N GLY A 140 6.18 10.33 -20.04
CA GLY A 140 5.93 11.73 -19.67
C GLY A 140 6.30 12.06 -18.22
N GLY A 141 6.71 11.06 -17.45
CA GLY A 141 7.20 11.25 -16.08
C GLY A 141 6.16 10.90 -15.00
N VAL A 142 6.65 10.74 -13.78
CA VAL A 142 5.81 10.41 -12.62
C VAL A 142 5.34 11.71 -11.96
N ASN A 143 4.02 11.87 -11.87
CA ASN A 143 3.37 12.94 -11.13
C ASN A 143 2.80 12.43 -9.79
N GLY A 144 3.55 11.57 -9.10
CA GLY A 144 3.15 11.06 -7.78
C GLY A 144 3.08 12.17 -6.75
N GLN A 145 2.16 12.04 -5.80
CA GLN A 145 1.98 13.01 -4.73
C GLN A 145 2.45 12.44 -3.40
N SER A 146 3.23 13.27 -2.70
CA SER A 146 3.72 12.96 -1.35
C SER A 146 2.93 13.74 -0.31
N ARG A 147 2.56 13.05 0.78
CA ARG A 147 1.95 13.65 1.97
C ARG A 147 2.70 13.22 3.22
N VAL A 148 2.78 14.11 4.18
CA VAL A 148 3.36 13.84 5.49
C VAL A 148 2.26 13.91 6.52
N VAL A 149 2.21 12.88 7.38
CA VAL A 149 1.29 12.79 8.51
C VAL A 149 2.07 12.31 9.73
N HIS A 150 1.50 12.47 10.91
CA HIS A 150 2.07 11.92 12.13
C HIS A 150 1.18 10.79 12.65
N LEU A 151 1.77 9.64 12.92
CA LEU A 151 1.10 8.46 13.48
C LEU A 151 1.64 8.19 14.88
N THR A 152 0.80 7.66 15.74
CA THR A 152 1.11 7.31 17.12
C THR A 152 0.82 5.85 17.39
N VAL A 153 1.18 5.38 18.59
CA VAL A 153 0.88 4.00 19.04
C VAL A 153 -0.62 3.73 18.94
N GLY A 154 -0.97 2.62 18.30
CA GLY A 154 -2.36 2.20 18.07
C GLY A 154 -2.95 2.64 16.73
N ASP A 155 -2.29 3.58 16.03
CA ASP A 155 -2.75 4.04 14.72
C ASP A 155 -2.49 3.01 13.62
N TYR A 156 -3.34 3.05 12.59
CA TYR A 156 -3.20 2.18 11.41
C TYR A 156 -2.98 3.02 10.15
N ALA A 157 -2.20 2.46 9.24
CA ALA A 157 -2.15 2.86 7.84
C ALA A 157 -2.56 1.67 6.98
N VAL A 158 -3.44 1.90 6.01
CA VAL A 158 -4.03 0.85 5.17
C VAL A 158 -3.91 1.25 3.72
N LEU A 159 -3.25 0.41 2.92
CA LEU A 159 -3.20 0.50 1.48
C LEU A 159 -4.13 -0.56 0.89
N VAL A 160 -4.86 -0.22 -0.15
CA VAL A 160 -5.82 -1.11 -0.79
C VAL A 160 -5.76 -0.98 -2.30
N SER A 161 -6.00 -2.07 -3.03
CA SER A 161 -6.26 -2.01 -4.47
C SER A 161 -7.69 -1.52 -4.75
N ASP A 162 -7.95 -1.10 -5.97
CA ASP A 162 -9.24 -0.53 -6.35
C ASP A 162 -10.38 -1.56 -6.28
N GLY A 163 -10.11 -2.84 -6.56
CA GLY A 163 -11.08 -3.92 -6.39
C GLY A 163 -11.59 -4.09 -4.96
N LEU A 164 -10.84 -3.62 -3.94
CA LEU A 164 -11.33 -3.59 -2.57
C LEU A 164 -12.40 -2.50 -2.36
N LEU A 165 -12.40 -1.45 -3.15
CA LEU A 165 -13.31 -0.32 -3.01
C LEU A 165 -14.69 -0.54 -3.66
N VAL A 166 -15.07 -1.77 -3.91
CA VAL A 166 -16.42 -2.11 -4.37
C VAL A 166 -17.48 -1.46 -3.48
N ASP A 167 -18.49 -0.84 -4.10
CA ASP A 167 -19.51 0.00 -3.43
C ASP A 167 -18.95 1.28 -2.75
N GLY A 168 -17.74 1.69 -3.09
CA GLY A 168 -17.11 2.92 -2.62
C GLY A 168 -16.37 2.78 -1.28
N PRO A 169 -15.65 3.81 -0.84
CA PRO A 169 -14.75 3.75 0.32
C PRO A 169 -15.45 3.80 1.69
N GLY A 170 -16.74 4.13 1.75
CA GLY A 170 -17.44 4.39 3.02
C GLY A 170 -17.57 3.16 3.92
N TRP A 171 -17.77 1.97 3.36
CA TRP A 171 -17.84 0.75 4.13
C TRP A 171 -16.46 0.34 4.71
N VAL A 172 -15.38 0.63 3.96
CA VAL A 172 -14.01 0.39 4.41
C VAL A 172 -13.72 1.24 5.63
N ALA A 173 -14.05 2.53 5.57
CA ALA A 173 -13.87 3.44 6.69
C ALA A 173 -14.61 2.94 7.95
N LYS A 174 -15.88 2.56 7.80
CA LYS A 174 -16.68 2.02 8.91
C LYS A 174 -16.08 0.72 9.49
N GLN A 175 -15.60 -0.18 8.64
CA GLN A 175 -14.96 -1.43 9.11
C GLN A 175 -13.66 -1.14 9.86
N LEU A 176 -12.88 -0.17 9.39
CA LEU A 176 -11.63 0.24 10.06
C LEU A 176 -11.90 0.89 11.41
N GLU A 177 -12.95 1.69 11.56
CA GLU A 177 -13.37 2.24 12.87
C GLU A 177 -13.69 1.12 13.87
N LEU A 178 -14.43 0.09 13.44
CA LEU A 178 -14.77 -1.07 14.28
C LEU A 178 -13.52 -1.86 14.68
N SER A 179 -12.64 -2.13 13.72
CA SER A 179 -11.40 -2.86 13.97
C SER A 179 -10.45 -2.10 14.90
N ALA A 180 -10.36 -0.78 14.75
CA ALA A 180 -9.55 0.07 15.63
C ALA A 180 -10.10 0.10 17.04
N ALA A 181 -11.42 0.22 17.22
CA ALA A 181 -12.09 0.16 18.53
C ALA A 181 -11.87 -1.19 19.22
N ALA A 182 -11.81 -2.28 18.45
CA ALA A 182 -11.52 -3.62 18.97
C ALA A 182 -10.02 -3.88 19.21
N GLY A 183 -9.11 -2.99 18.75
CA GLY A 183 -7.66 -3.20 18.83
C GLY A 183 -7.17 -4.36 17.96
N ASP A 184 -7.84 -4.65 16.85
CA ASP A 184 -7.58 -5.81 16.00
C ASP A 184 -6.15 -5.82 15.46
N ALA A 185 -5.54 -7.00 15.38
CA ALA A 185 -4.25 -7.18 14.76
C ALA A 185 -4.32 -6.87 13.24
N PRO A 186 -3.27 -6.28 12.63
CA PRO A 186 -3.26 -5.91 11.22
C PRO A 186 -3.65 -7.03 10.26
N GLU A 187 -3.22 -8.24 10.54
CA GLU A 187 -3.58 -9.43 9.75
C GLU A 187 -5.09 -9.72 9.76
N LYS A 188 -5.73 -9.58 10.93
CA LYS A 188 -7.20 -9.73 11.05
C LYS A 188 -7.92 -8.63 10.31
N VAL A 189 -7.44 -7.38 10.42
CA VAL A 189 -8.01 -6.23 9.67
C VAL A 189 -7.96 -6.50 8.18
N ALA A 190 -6.79 -6.86 7.63
CA ALA A 190 -6.61 -7.13 6.22
C ALA A 190 -7.55 -8.26 5.73
N LYS A 191 -7.62 -9.38 6.46
CA LYS A 191 -8.52 -10.51 6.12
C LYS A 191 -9.98 -10.10 6.10
N THR A 192 -10.43 -9.38 7.14
CA THR A 192 -11.82 -8.92 7.23
C THR A 192 -12.20 -8.00 6.06
N LEU A 193 -11.30 -7.08 5.67
CA LEU A 193 -11.52 -6.19 4.54
C LEU A 193 -11.66 -6.98 3.23
N VAL A 194 -10.73 -7.89 2.94
CA VAL A 194 -10.73 -8.69 1.71
C VAL A 194 -11.94 -9.61 1.64
N GLU A 195 -12.29 -10.30 2.72
CA GLU A 195 -13.47 -11.18 2.76
C GLU A 195 -14.77 -10.38 2.54
N THR A 196 -14.89 -9.21 3.17
CA THR A 196 -16.04 -8.33 2.99
C THR A 196 -16.14 -7.83 1.54
N ALA A 197 -15.02 -7.40 0.96
CA ALA A 197 -14.98 -6.94 -0.43
C ALA A 197 -15.36 -8.08 -1.40
N ARG A 198 -14.86 -9.30 -1.20
CA ARG A 198 -15.21 -10.48 -2.00
C ARG A 198 -16.72 -10.76 -2.01
N VAL A 199 -17.35 -10.72 -0.84
CA VAL A 199 -18.80 -10.93 -0.73
C VAL A 199 -19.56 -9.83 -1.47
N ARG A 200 -19.10 -8.59 -1.45
CA ARG A 200 -19.69 -7.46 -2.17
C ARG A 200 -19.47 -7.59 -3.68
N ALA A 201 -18.24 -7.90 -4.12
CA ALA A 201 -17.90 -8.06 -5.54
C ALA A 201 -18.73 -9.14 -6.23
N GLN A 202 -19.03 -10.24 -5.53
CA GLN A 202 -19.92 -11.29 -6.06
C GLN A 202 -21.30 -10.77 -6.46
N LYS A 203 -21.81 -9.73 -5.77
CA LYS A 203 -23.11 -9.14 -6.07
C LYS A 203 -23.07 -8.20 -7.27
N THR A 204 -21.92 -7.58 -7.55
CA THR A 204 -21.76 -6.64 -8.66
C THR A 204 -21.42 -7.31 -9.99
N GLY A 205 -20.97 -8.58 -9.95
CA GLY A 205 -20.59 -9.32 -11.15
C GLY A 205 -19.33 -8.81 -11.84
N ARG A 206 -18.54 -7.96 -11.18
CA ARG A 206 -17.27 -7.41 -11.68
C ARG A 206 -16.12 -7.96 -10.84
N PRO A 207 -15.52 -9.08 -11.25
CA PRO A 207 -14.37 -9.62 -10.53
C PRO A 207 -13.15 -8.73 -10.77
N ASP A 208 -12.48 -8.36 -9.69
CA ASP A 208 -11.21 -7.66 -9.71
C ASP A 208 -10.27 -8.24 -8.67
N ASP A 209 -8.98 -7.96 -8.77
CA ASP A 209 -8.01 -8.31 -7.75
C ASP A 209 -8.27 -7.45 -6.50
N ILE A 210 -8.31 -8.10 -5.36
CA ILE A 210 -8.67 -7.47 -4.09
C ILE A 210 -7.52 -7.63 -3.12
N THR A 211 -6.88 -6.54 -2.72
CA THR A 211 -5.75 -6.58 -1.79
C THR A 211 -5.88 -5.50 -0.73
N ALA A 212 -5.56 -5.88 0.51
CA ALA A 212 -5.38 -4.97 1.63
C ALA A 212 -4.03 -5.22 2.29
N ALA A 213 -3.26 -4.17 2.48
CA ALA A 213 -2.02 -4.15 3.27
C ALA A 213 -2.19 -3.17 4.43
N VAL A 214 -1.89 -3.63 5.65
CA VAL A 214 -2.16 -2.92 6.90
C VAL A 214 -0.88 -2.83 7.72
N LEU A 215 -0.57 -1.64 8.21
CA LEU A 215 0.47 -1.36 9.17
C LEU A 215 -0.17 -0.79 10.42
N ARG A 216 0.23 -1.26 11.60
CA ARG A 216 -0.10 -0.66 12.90
C ARG A 216 1.17 -0.31 13.64
N LEU A 217 1.19 0.88 14.25
CA LEU A 217 2.27 1.27 15.15
C LEU A 217 2.02 0.76 16.56
N GLU A 218 3.05 0.20 17.15
CA GLU A 218 3.09 -0.25 18.53
C GLU A 218 4.28 0.37 19.25
N LYS A 219 4.23 0.40 20.57
CA LYS A 219 5.36 0.79 21.38
C LYS A 219 6.46 -0.27 21.28
N CYS A 220 7.69 0.17 21.08
CA CYS A 220 8.85 -0.72 21.19
C CYS A 220 9.04 -1.06 22.69
N VAL A 221 9.12 -2.32 23.02
CA VAL A 221 9.32 -2.82 24.40
C VAL A 221 10.81 -3.01 24.67
#